data_8e85289964d2c1d61d5f8f94e12bc9ea
#
_entry.id   8e85289964d2c1d61d5f8f94e12bc9ea
#
_cell.length_a   1.000
_cell.length_b   1.000
_cell.length_c   1.000
_cell.angle_alpha   90.00
_cell.angle_beta   90.00
_cell.angle_gamma   90.00
#
_symmetry.space_group_name_H-M   'P 1'
#
loop_
_entity.id
_entity.type
_entity.pdbx_description
1 polymer ?
#
loop_
_entity_poly.entity_id
_entity_poly.type
_entity_poly.pdbx_seq_one_letter_code
_entity_poly.pdbx_strand_id
1 'polypeptide(L)'
;MTWLQLADLRQSVSMPQKTLGRNQLLLACAIAALAAGSALAQQPVQPLPKVGGCPLGYYSSGGYCVPSSGGNTRGAIEKSGAGCPLGFYASGNYCLSSPSNDREAIQKTGKSCPLGWYSSGGYCVKSR
;
A
#
# COMPACT_ATOMS: atom_id res chain seq x y z
N MET A 1 -29.44 38.99 -27.41
CA MET A 1 -29.26 38.58 -27.56
C MET A 1 -29.22 37.52 -27.76
N THR A 2 -29.27 37.12 -28.01
CA THR A 2 -29.27 36.01 -28.27
C THR A 2 -28.45 35.26 -27.64
N TRP A 3 -27.63 35.42 -27.36
CA TRP A 3 -26.80 34.68 -26.81
C TRP A 3 -27.17 34.31 -25.62
N LEU A 4 -27.72 34.76 -25.20
CA LEU A 4 -28.05 34.41 -24.10
C LEU A 4 -28.73 33.25 -24.10
N GLN A 5 -29.34 32.96 -24.78
CA GLN A 5 -29.99 31.90 -24.73
C GLN A 5 -29.15 30.87 -24.79
N LEU A 6 -28.25 31.05 -25.25
CA LEU A 6 -27.41 30.10 -25.33
C LEU A 6 -27.08 29.64 -24.10
N ALA A 7 -26.99 30.37 -23.34
CA ALA A 7 -26.59 29.96 -22.17
C ALA A 7 -27.47 29.01 -21.66
N ASP A 8 -28.53 29.19 -21.74
CA ASP A 8 -29.30 28.35 -21.19
C ASP A 8 -29.26 27.13 -21.76
N LEU A 9 -29.04 27.09 -22.83
CA LEU A 9 -29.06 25.93 -23.33
C LEU A 9 -28.15 25.13 -22.74
N ARG A 10 -27.20 25.58 -22.46
CA ARG A 10 -26.31 24.79 -22.04
C ARG A 10 -26.70 24.14 -20.93
N GLN A 11 -27.18 24.63 -20.17
CA GLN A 11 -27.45 24.08 -19.08
C GLN A 11 -28.38 23.15 -19.22
N SER A 12 -29.00 23.32 -20.02
CA SER A 12 -29.97 22.47 -20.03
C SER A 12 -29.51 21.20 -20.17
N VAL A 13 -28.62 21.11 -20.74
CA VAL A 13 -28.18 19.95 -20.93
C VAL A 13 -28.10 19.15 -19.87
N SER A 14 -27.88 19.50 -18.97
CA SER A 14 -27.61 18.67 -18.06
C SER A 14 -28.60 18.18 -17.28
N MET A 15 -29.54 18.65 -17.14
CA MET A 15 -30.40 18.31 -16.28
C MET A 15 -30.90 17.03 -16.10
N PRO A 16 -31.40 16.40 -16.86
CA PRO A 16 -32.02 15.16 -16.58
C PRO A 16 -31.12 14.14 -16.15
N GLN A 17 -30.02 14.25 -16.48
CA GLN A 17 -29.20 13.26 -16.16
C GLN A 17 -28.98 13.11 -14.77
N LYS A 18 -29.22 14.00 -14.00
CA LYS A 18 -28.93 13.88 -12.69
C LYS A 18 -29.38 12.67 -12.05
N THR A 19 -30.52 12.24 -12.18
CA THR A 19 -30.93 11.11 -11.40
C THR A 19 -30.21 9.88 -11.79
N LEU A 20 -29.93 9.70 -13.02
CA LEU A 20 -29.23 8.53 -13.40
C LEU A 20 -27.85 8.54 -12.81
N GLY A 21 -27.27 9.68 -12.75
CA GLY A 21 -25.94 9.75 -12.28
C GLY A 21 -25.77 9.28 -10.87
N ARG A 22 -26.75 9.48 -10.06
CA ARG A 22 -26.63 9.06 -8.70
C ARG A 22 -26.50 7.58 -8.58
N ASN A 23 -27.28 6.84 -9.29
CA ASN A 23 -27.18 5.40 -9.20
C ASN A 23 -25.86 4.90 -9.70
N GLN A 24 -25.35 5.52 -10.73
CA GLN A 24 -24.06 5.07 -11.21
C GLN A 24 -22.96 5.37 -10.26
N LEU A 25 -23.04 6.47 -9.56
CA LEU A 25 -22.02 6.79 -8.60
C LEU A 25 -21.97 5.78 -7.47
N LEU A 26 -23.11 5.31 -7.04
CA LEU A 26 -23.12 4.32 -5.97
C LEU A 26 -22.43 3.04 -6.40
N LEU A 27 -22.67 2.63 -7.62
CA LEU A 27 -22.03 1.41 -8.09
C LEU A 27 -20.52 1.59 -8.20
N ALA A 28 -20.11 2.74 -8.65
CA ALA A 28 -18.69 2.98 -8.77
C ALA A 28 -18.00 2.94 -7.42
N CYS A 29 -18.63 3.46 -6.41
CA CYS A 29 -18.02 3.43 -5.09
C CYS A 29 -17.87 2.01 -4.58
N ALA A 30 -18.83 1.17 -4.84
CA ALA A 30 -18.74 -0.20 -4.39
C ALA A 30 -17.58 -0.93 -5.06
N ILE A 31 -17.39 -0.70 -6.33
CA ILE A 31 -16.29 -1.34 -7.04
C ILE A 31 -14.96 -0.85 -6.51
N ALA A 32 -14.86 0.42 -6.26
CA ALA A 32 -13.61 0.96 -5.75
C ALA A 32 -13.26 0.38 -4.39
N ALA A 33 -14.25 0.15 -3.56
CA ALA A 33 -13.99 -0.42 -2.25
C ALA A 33 -13.44 -1.83 -2.37
N LEU A 34 -13.98 -2.62 -3.28
CA LEU A 34 -13.48 -3.96 -3.45
C LEU A 34 -12.06 -3.97 -3.98
N ALA A 35 -11.77 -3.10 -4.91
CA ALA A 35 -10.43 -3.04 -5.46
C ALA A 35 -9.43 -2.63 -4.39
N ALA A 36 -9.80 -1.71 -3.55
CA ALA A 36 -8.88 -1.27 -2.50
C ALA A 36 -8.59 -2.40 -1.53
N GLY A 37 -9.58 -3.24 -1.24
CA GLY A 37 -9.36 -4.32 -0.31
C GLY A 37 -8.40 -5.37 -0.82
N SER A 38 -8.34 -5.58 -2.11
CA SER A 38 -7.48 -6.64 -2.62
C SER A 38 -6.01 -6.21 -2.72
N ALA A 39 -5.70 -4.97 -2.46
CA ALA A 39 -4.33 -4.50 -2.63
C ALA A 39 -3.49 -4.58 -1.37
N LEU A 40 -4.00 -5.17 -0.30
CA LEU A 40 -3.31 -5.11 0.97
C LEU A 40 -2.50 -6.30 1.36
N ALA A 41 -2.20 -7.21 0.45
CA ALA A 41 -1.50 -8.42 0.83
C ALA A 41 0.02 -8.29 0.86
N GLN A 42 0.57 -7.30 0.18
CA GLN A 42 2.02 -7.20 0.05
C GLN A 42 2.61 -6.28 1.11
N GLN A 43 3.91 -6.46 1.35
CA GLN A 43 4.63 -5.59 2.27
C GLN A 43 4.59 -4.17 1.74
N PRO A 44 4.18 -3.20 2.53
CA PRO A 44 4.11 -1.82 2.04
C PRO A 44 5.50 -1.24 1.75
N VAL A 45 5.56 -0.42 0.71
CA VAL A 45 6.77 0.30 0.34
C VAL A 45 6.60 1.71 0.90
N GLN A 46 7.28 1.99 1.99
CA GLN A 46 7.08 3.24 2.72
C GLN A 46 8.37 3.63 3.42
N PRO A 47 8.50 4.88 3.86
CA PRO A 47 9.69 5.29 4.60
C PRO A 47 9.82 4.51 5.90
N LEU A 48 11.06 4.25 6.28
CA LEU A 48 11.38 3.52 7.49
C LEU A 48 12.38 4.29 8.31
N PRO A 49 12.38 4.16 9.63
CA PRO A 49 13.44 4.77 10.43
C PRO A 49 14.79 4.22 10.00
N LYS A 50 15.79 5.08 9.97
CA LYS A 50 17.11 4.67 9.54
C LYS A 50 17.87 4.04 10.69
N VAL A 51 18.36 2.83 10.47
CA VAL A 51 19.14 2.10 11.46
C VAL A 51 20.42 1.69 10.77
N GLY A 52 21.45 2.49 10.93
CA GLY A 52 22.70 2.28 10.20
C GLY A 52 22.54 2.76 8.77
N GLY A 53 22.56 1.87 7.81
CA GLY A 53 22.36 2.22 6.42
C GLY A 53 20.92 1.97 6.02
N CYS A 54 20.64 2.10 4.73
CA CYS A 54 19.32 1.84 4.21
C CYS A 54 19.31 0.58 3.37
N PRO A 55 18.15 -0.09 3.26
CA PRO A 55 18.10 -1.30 2.46
C PRO A 55 18.18 -0.98 0.97
N LEU A 56 18.39 -2.01 0.18
CA LEU A 56 18.48 -1.86 -1.25
C LEU A 56 17.19 -1.25 -1.80
N GLY A 57 17.32 -0.26 -2.66
CA GLY A 57 16.16 0.42 -3.23
C GLY A 57 15.69 1.61 -2.43
N TYR A 58 16.34 1.91 -1.31
CA TYR A 58 16.00 3.04 -0.48
C TYR A 58 17.19 3.97 -0.36
N TYR A 59 16.94 5.23 -0.11
CA TYR A 59 18.02 6.20 0.10
C TYR A 59 17.81 6.92 1.41
N SER A 60 18.91 7.43 1.96
CA SER A 60 18.89 8.10 3.25
C SER A 60 18.39 9.53 3.12
N SER A 61 17.47 9.91 3.97
CA SER A 61 16.95 11.27 3.99
C SER A 61 16.66 11.61 5.46
N GLY A 62 17.52 12.40 6.05
CA GLY A 62 17.40 12.72 7.45
C GLY A 62 17.56 11.46 8.29
N GLY A 63 16.66 11.23 9.18
CA GLY A 63 16.68 10.02 10.00
C GLY A 63 15.90 8.85 9.44
N TYR A 64 15.60 8.89 8.13
CA TYR A 64 14.77 7.88 7.51
C TYR A 64 15.40 7.30 6.26
N CYS A 65 14.95 6.11 5.90
CA CYS A 65 15.24 5.51 4.62
C CYS A 65 13.99 5.64 3.77
N VAL A 66 14.11 6.27 2.61
CA VAL A 66 12.98 6.61 1.77
C VAL A 66 13.02 5.77 0.50
N PRO A 67 11.90 5.19 0.07
CA PRO A 67 11.91 4.38 -1.14
C PRO A 67 12.28 5.21 -2.35
N SER A 68 13.15 4.65 -3.20
CA SER A 68 13.50 5.31 -4.45
C SER A 68 12.31 5.26 -5.40
N SER A 69 12.26 6.22 -6.32
CA SER A 69 11.13 6.29 -7.22
C SER A 69 11.35 5.39 -8.41
N GLY A 70 11.54 4.21 -8.29
CA GLY A 70 11.63 3.27 -9.40
C GLY A 70 10.54 2.26 -9.23
N GLY A 71 10.32 1.46 -10.18
CA GLY A 71 9.28 0.46 -10.10
C GLY A 71 9.71 -0.80 -9.39
N ASN A 72 10.99 -0.89 -9.03
CA ASN A 72 11.49 -2.14 -8.47
C ASN A 72 11.76 -2.12 -6.98
N THR A 73 11.39 -1.05 -6.30
CA THR A 73 11.60 -0.98 -4.87
C THR A 73 10.64 -1.93 -4.16
N ARG A 74 11.17 -2.75 -3.27
CA ARG A 74 10.35 -3.72 -2.54
C ARG A 74 10.06 -3.21 -1.14
N GLY A 75 8.97 -3.67 -0.56
CA GLY A 75 8.65 -3.32 0.82
C GLY A 75 9.68 -3.90 1.77
N ALA A 76 9.91 -3.21 2.87
CA ALA A 76 10.93 -3.59 3.82
C ALA A 76 10.43 -3.48 5.25
N ILE A 77 11.11 -4.20 6.15
CA ILE A 77 10.81 -4.14 7.57
C ILE A 77 12.16 -4.23 8.28
N GLU A 78 12.29 -3.59 9.42
CA GLU A 78 13.54 -3.67 10.17
C GLU A 78 13.84 -5.10 10.58
N LYS A 79 15.11 -5.48 10.48
CA LYS A 79 15.51 -6.82 10.84
C LYS A 79 15.60 -6.95 12.36
N SER A 80 15.00 -8.00 12.88
CA SER A 80 14.98 -8.25 14.28
C SER A 80 15.71 -9.56 14.51
N GLY A 81 16.85 -9.52 15.18
CA GLY A 81 17.64 -10.70 15.38
C GLY A 81 18.48 -11.03 14.17
N ALA A 82 18.75 -12.29 13.96
CA ALA A 82 19.71 -12.71 12.97
C ALA A 82 19.12 -13.02 11.60
N GLY A 83 17.85 -13.11 11.48
CA GLY A 83 17.27 -13.52 10.21
C GLY A 83 16.05 -12.73 9.80
N CYS A 84 15.48 -13.09 8.68
CA CYS A 84 14.29 -12.46 8.14
C CYS A 84 13.15 -13.46 8.10
N PRO A 85 11.91 -12.97 8.03
CA PRO A 85 10.78 -13.89 7.97
C PRO A 85 10.70 -14.56 6.61
N LEU A 86 9.88 -15.58 6.52
CA LEU A 86 9.70 -16.32 5.30
C LEU A 86 9.22 -15.38 4.18
N GLY A 87 9.82 -15.46 3.03
CA GLY A 87 9.47 -14.61 1.91
C GLY A 87 10.27 -13.32 1.84
N PHE A 88 11.19 -13.12 2.79
CA PHE A 88 12.00 -11.91 2.83
C PHE A 88 13.47 -12.29 2.83
N TYR A 89 14.31 -11.35 2.43
CA TYR A 89 15.76 -11.58 2.46
C TYR A 89 16.43 -10.38 3.10
N ALA A 90 17.60 -10.62 3.67
CA ALA A 90 18.30 -9.61 4.43
C ALA A 90 18.98 -8.58 3.52
N SER A 91 18.93 -7.34 3.91
CA SER A 91 19.63 -6.25 3.25
C SER A 91 20.07 -5.28 4.34
N GLY A 92 21.29 -5.45 4.82
CA GLY A 92 21.78 -4.65 5.95
C GLY A 92 20.96 -4.94 7.19
N ASN A 93 20.44 -3.91 7.79
CA ASN A 93 19.65 -4.04 9.02
C ASN A 93 18.17 -4.20 8.73
N TYR A 94 17.83 -4.57 7.52
CA TYR A 94 16.44 -4.69 7.11
C TYR A 94 16.17 -5.99 6.40
N CYS A 95 14.90 -6.33 6.28
CA CYS A 95 14.46 -7.48 5.49
C CYS A 95 13.60 -6.95 4.36
N LEU A 96 13.94 -7.31 3.13
CA LEU A 96 13.20 -6.88 1.95
C LEU A 96 12.31 -8.01 1.46
N SER A 97 11.11 -7.65 1.03
CA SER A 97 10.20 -8.63 0.47
C SER A 97 10.73 -9.14 -0.86
N SER A 98 10.79 -10.45 -1.04
CA SER A 98 11.25 -11.04 -2.29
C SER A 98 10.27 -10.70 -3.41
N PRO A 99 10.74 -10.69 -4.66
CA PRO A 99 9.85 -10.34 -5.78
C PRO A 99 8.62 -11.24 -5.90
N SER A 100 8.73 -12.48 -5.50
CA SER A 100 7.60 -13.39 -5.59
C SER A 100 6.76 -13.44 -4.32
N ASN A 101 7.11 -12.67 -3.31
CA ASN A 101 6.40 -12.71 -2.05
C ASN A 101 5.20 -11.77 -2.10
N ASP A 102 4.04 -12.27 -1.71
CA ASP A 102 2.83 -11.46 -1.68
C ASP A 102 2.26 -11.35 -0.28
N ARG A 103 3.07 -11.58 0.76
CA ARG A 103 2.59 -11.51 2.13
C ARG A 103 3.27 -10.39 2.89
N GLU A 104 2.54 -9.85 3.81
CA GLU A 104 3.05 -8.80 4.67
C GLU A 104 3.62 -9.39 5.95
N ALA A 105 4.63 -8.75 6.52
CA ALA A 105 5.19 -9.15 7.80
C ALA A 105 5.26 -7.95 8.71
N ILE A 106 5.11 -8.21 10.01
CA ILE A 106 5.26 -7.17 11.02
C ILE A 106 6.15 -7.72 12.12
N GLN A 107 6.67 -6.84 12.95
CA GLN A 107 7.46 -7.26 14.08
C GLN A 107 6.56 -7.99 15.07
N LYS A 108 7.07 -9.08 15.64
CA LYS A 108 6.33 -9.81 16.64
C LYS A 108 6.55 -9.16 17.98
N THR A 109 5.48 -8.75 18.61
CA THR A 109 5.59 -8.15 19.94
C THR A 109 4.97 -9.13 20.91
N GLY A 110 5.73 -9.63 21.82
CA GLY A 110 5.24 -10.61 22.77
C GLY A 110 5.44 -12.01 22.23
N LYS A 111 4.61 -12.93 22.68
CA LYS A 111 4.81 -14.33 22.39
C LYS A 111 3.96 -14.88 21.26
N SER A 112 3.03 -14.13 20.78
CA SER A 112 2.15 -14.66 19.75
C SER A 112 1.81 -13.59 18.75
N CYS A 113 1.24 -14.01 17.63
CA CYS A 113 0.86 -13.12 16.55
C CYS A 113 -0.65 -12.87 16.57
N PRO A 114 -1.09 -11.77 15.97
CA PRO A 114 -2.53 -11.49 15.91
C PRO A 114 -3.26 -12.55 15.08
N LEU A 115 -4.56 -12.56 15.22
CA LEU A 115 -5.37 -13.49 14.46
C LEU A 115 -5.19 -13.23 12.97
N GLY A 116 -5.01 -14.27 12.20
CA GLY A 116 -4.76 -14.13 10.77
C GLY A 116 -3.30 -14.03 10.42
N TRP A 117 -2.43 -14.11 11.42
CA TRP A 117 -0.99 -14.06 11.22
C TRP A 117 -0.35 -15.25 11.90
N TYR A 118 0.79 -15.68 11.39
CA TYR A 118 1.50 -16.78 12.03
C TYR A 118 2.94 -16.36 12.32
N SER A 119 3.53 -17.04 13.29
CA SER A 119 4.86 -16.69 13.78
C SER A 119 5.95 -17.21 12.83
N SER A 120 6.93 -16.37 12.55
CA SER A 120 8.08 -16.74 11.75
C SER A 120 9.29 -16.05 12.38
N GLY A 121 9.97 -16.75 13.27
CA GLY A 121 11.07 -16.16 14.02
C GLY A 121 10.59 -15.01 14.87
N GLY A 122 11.22 -13.88 14.77
CA GLY A 122 10.82 -12.70 15.53
C GLY A 122 9.75 -11.87 14.83
N TYR A 123 9.05 -12.43 13.88
CA TYR A 123 8.07 -11.71 13.08
C TYR A 123 6.75 -12.44 13.02
N CYS A 124 5.71 -11.72 12.59
CA CYS A 124 4.42 -12.31 12.29
C CYS A 124 4.17 -12.09 10.80
N VAL A 125 3.79 -13.14 10.10
CA VAL A 125 3.56 -13.10 8.66
C VAL A 125 2.08 -13.34 8.43
N LYS A 126 1.49 -12.54 7.55
CA LYS A 126 0.07 -12.63 7.32
C LYS A 126 -0.29 -13.91 6.58
N SER A 127 -1.31 -14.60 7.04
CA SER A 127 -1.78 -15.82 6.39
C SER A 127 -2.56 -15.45 5.13
N ARG A 128 -2.64 -16.37 4.19
CA ARG A 128 -3.40 -16.13 2.97
C ARG A 128 -4.88 -16.29 3.19
#